data_52abd10bebb617bc74392253e7c0cffb
#
_entry.id   52abd10bebb617bc74392253e7c0cffb
#
_cell.length_a   1.000
_cell.length_b   1.000
_cell.length_c   1.000
_cell.angle_alpha   90.00
_cell.angle_beta   90.00
_cell.angle_gamma   90.00
#
_symmetry.space_group_name_H-M   'P 1'
#
loop_
_entity.id
_entity.type
_entity.pdbx_description
1 polymer ?
#
loop_
_entity_poly.entity_id
_entity_poly.type
_entity_poly.pdbx_seq_one_letter_code
_entity_poly.pdbx_strand_id
1 'polypeptide(L)'
;HDVERVVDFRTDMERQKEPDPKGKMAGVVFYDFPVLEEGAVGITHEGDVAQDVRALRRFNGKPFEMIRQLYPECLLGERGMGAYRDFLQVLLGATSGATLWHCTEGKDRAGLGSILVEYALGVPEEVIRADYLATNLFVRTWAEKMLDALARHHVLEGADADVDALFYAQREYYDTA
;
A
#
# COMPACT_ATOMS: atom_id res chain seq x y z
N HIS A 1 17.65 -2.14 15.51
CA HIS A 1 17.11 -0.85 15.06
C HIS A 1 16.19 -0.33 16.15
N ASP A 2 16.47 0.88 16.64
CA ASP A 2 15.69 1.52 17.69
C ASP A 2 14.42 2.16 17.04
N VAL A 3 13.42 1.33 16.73
CA VAL A 3 12.14 1.81 16.26
C VAL A 3 11.40 2.46 17.42
N GLU A 4 11.14 3.74 17.33
CA GLU A 4 10.42 4.52 18.35
C GLU A 4 9.00 4.90 17.89
N ARG A 5 8.74 4.88 16.58
CA ARG A 5 7.47 5.27 15.99
C ARG A 5 7.06 4.30 14.90
N VAL A 6 5.78 3.98 14.87
CA VAL A 6 5.14 3.20 13.80
C VAL A 6 3.97 4.02 13.26
N VAL A 7 3.91 4.18 11.94
CA VAL A 7 2.81 4.84 11.23
C VAL A 7 2.10 3.80 10.38
N ASP A 8 0.82 3.60 10.62
CA ASP A 8 -0.04 2.64 9.94
C ASP A 8 -1.01 3.38 9.01
N PHE A 9 -0.89 3.14 7.70
CA PHE A 9 -1.75 3.73 6.66
C PHE A 9 -3.00 2.90 6.34
N ARG A 10 -3.22 1.79 7.05
CA ARG A 10 -4.34 0.88 6.81
C ARG A 10 -5.66 1.47 7.27
N THR A 11 -6.76 0.98 6.68
CA THR A 11 -8.11 1.31 7.13
C THR A 11 -8.41 0.75 8.53
N ASP A 12 -9.46 1.22 9.16
CA ASP A 12 -9.88 0.72 10.48
C ASP A 12 -10.21 -0.77 10.44
N MET A 13 -10.87 -1.24 9.38
CA MET A 13 -11.22 -2.65 9.22
C MET A 13 -9.98 -3.53 9.01
N GLU A 14 -9.00 -3.10 8.22
CA GLU A 14 -7.73 -3.84 8.07
C GLU A 14 -7.00 -3.96 9.41
N ARG A 15 -6.91 -2.88 10.21
CA ARG A 15 -6.29 -2.89 11.53
C ARG A 15 -7.01 -3.77 12.54
N GLN A 16 -8.34 -3.82 12.48
CA GLN A 16 -9.14 -4.72 13.34
C GLN A 16 -8.91 -6.19 12.98
N LYS A 17 -8.79 -6.48 11.68
CA LYS A 17 -8.55 -7.84 11.17
C LYS A 17 -7.16 -8.35 11.55
N GLU A 18 -6.13 -7.52 11.38
CA GLU A 18 -4.74 -7.85 11.66
C GLU A 18 -4.08 -6.71 12.47
N PRO A 19 -4.31 -6.65 13.78
CA PRO A 19 -3.79 -5.56 14.60
C PRO A 19 -2.28 -5.63 14.77
N ASP A 20 -1.63 -4.48 14.80
CA ASP A 20 -0.23 -4.37 15.15
C ASP A 20 0.04 -4.90 16.56
N PRO A 21 1.22 -5.46 16.81
CA PRO A 21 1.57 -6.05 18.10
C PRO A 21 1.91 -4.98 19.16
N LYS A 22 1.08 -3.93 19.30
CA LYS A 22 1.30 -2.77 20.18
C LYS A 22 1.69 -3.17 21.61
N GLY A 23 1.08 -4.23 22.15
CA GLY A 23 1.40 -4.74 23.49
C GLY A 23 2.76 -5.43 23.63
N LYS A 24 3.47 -5.71 22.52
CA LYS A 24 4.79 -6.35 22.52
C LYS A 24 5.94 -5.37 22.22
N MET A 25 5.63 -4.11 21.95
CA MET A 25 6.60 -3.09 21.53
C MET A 25 6.58 -1.93 22.54
N ALA A 26 7.08 -2.19 23.75
CA ALA A 26 7.13 -1.19 24.81
C ALA A 26 7.98 0.03 24.41
N GLY A 27 7.45 1.22 24.65
CA GLY A 27 8.12 2.48 24.31
C GLY A 27 7.96 2.94 22.87
N VAL A 28 7.31 2.16 22.00
CA VAL A 28 7.00 2.55 20.61
C VAL A 28 5.66 3.30 20.58
N VAL A 29 5.64 4.45 19.89
CA VAL A 29 4.44 5.22 19.66
C VAL A 29 3.83 4.81 18.31
N PHE A 30 2.53 4.52 18.30
CA PHE A 30 1.78 4.11 17.12
C PHE A 30 0.87 5.24 16.66
N TYR A 31 0.89 5.53 15.37
CA TYR A 31 0.05 6.52 14.69
C TYR A 31 -0.80 5.82 13.65
N ASP A 32 -2.10 5.97 13.74
CA ASP A 32 -3.06 5.38 12.80
C ASP A 32 -3.53 6.49 11.84
N PHE A 33 -3.00 6.50 10.61
CA PHE A 33 -3.27 7.51 9.57
C PHE A 33 -3.84 6.85 8.32
N PRO A 34 -5.12 6.45 8.31
CA PRO A 34 -5.71 5.79 7.15
C PRO A 34 -5.74 6.71 5.93
N VAL A 35 -5.12 6.24 4.84
CA VAL A 35 -4.97 7.00 3.58
C VAL A 35 -6.23 6.93 2.72
N LEU A 36 -6.97 5.83 2.78
CA LEU A 36 -8.19 5.59 2.02
C LEU A 36 -9.35 5.22 2.94
N GLU A 37 -10.57 5.36 2.42
CA GLU A 37 -11.75 4.72 3.01
C GLU A 37 -11.73 3.21 2.76
N GLU A 38 -12.57 2.47 3.50
CA GLU A 38 -12.77 1.05 3.27
C GLU A 38 -13.31 0.77 1.86
N GLY A 39 -12.93 -0.38 1.30
CA GLY A 39 -13.48 -0.88 0.03
C GLY A 39 -12.77 -0.35 -1.22
N ALA A 40 -11.60 0.25 -1.12
CA ALA A 40 -10.76 0.58 -2.27
C ALA A 40 -10.09 -0.70 -2.81
N VAL A 41 -10.87 -1.50 -3.54
CA VAL A 41 -10.50 -2.83 -4.03
C VAL A 41 -9.15 -2.80 -4.77
N GLY A 42 -8.25 -3.73 -4.39
CA GLY A 42 -6.91 -3.84 -4.95
C GLY A 42 -5.84 -3.00 -4.24
N ILE A 43 -6.24 -2.11 -3.32
CA ILE A 43 -5.30 -1.36 -2.45
C ILE A 43 -5.61 -1.61 -0.97
N THR A 44 -6.89 -1.65 -0.58
CA THR A 44 -7.32 -1.99 0.78
C THR A 44 -7.76 -3.46 0.86
N HIS A 45 -7.51 -4.13 1.98
CA HIS A 45 -7.62 -5.59 2.11
C HIS A 45 -8.51 -6.01 3.29
N GLU A 46 -9.74 -5.50 3.31
CA GLU A 46 -10.75 -5.86 4.32
C GLU A 46 -11.28 -7.29 4.10
N GLY A 47 -11.40 -7.70 2.83
CA GLY A 47 -11.84 -9.03 2.40
C GLY A 47 -10.73 -10.07 2.30
N ASP A 48 -11.01 -11.15 1.62
CA ASP A 48 -10.00 -12.07 1.11
C ASP A 48 -9.64 -11.75 -0.34
N VAL A 49 -8.44 -12.14 -0.79
CA VAL A 49 -7.94 -11.90 -2.16
C VAL A 49 -8.90 -12.43 -3.23
N ALA A 50 -9.59 -13.54 -2.96
CA ALA A 50 -10.56 -14.08 -3.91
C ALA A 50 -11.80 -13.19 -4.03
N GLN A 51 -12.18 -12.46 -2.98
CA GLN A 51 -13.25 -11.45 -3.03
C GLN A 51 -12.80 -10.25 -3.85
N ASP A 52 -11.57 -9.79 -3.66
CA ASP A 52 -10.99 -8.67 -4.42
C ASP A 52 -10.93 -9.01 -5.91
N VAL A 53 -10.41 -10.17 -6.29
CA VAL A 53 -10.39 -10.63 -7.68
C VAL A 53 -11.82 -10.76 -8.26
N ARG A 54 -12.79 -11.28 -7.49
CA ARG A 54 -14.18 -11.34 -7.94
C ARG A 54 -14.82 -9.96 -8.12
N ALA A 55 -14.48 -9.01 -7.23
CA ALA A 55 -14.96 -7.64 -7.35
C ALA A 55 -14.40 -6.97 -8.60
N LEU A 56 -13.12 -7.17 -8.89
CA LEU A 56 -12.48 -6.65 -10.11
C LEU A 56 -13.11 -7.14 -11.40
N ARG A 57 -13.57 -8.41 -11.45
CA ARG A 57 -14.33 -8.93 -12.59
C ARG A 57 -15.61 -8.15 -12.89
N ARG A 58 -16.25 -7.56 -11.86
CA ARG A 58 -17.46 -6.74 -12.02
C ARG A 58 -17.19 -5.39 -12.67
N PHE A 59 -15.93 -4.93 -12.65
CA PHE A 59 -15.48 -3.68 -13.25
C PHE A 59 -14.95 -3.85 -14.69
N ASN A 60 -15.52 -4.78 -15.49
CA ASN A 60 -15.16 -5.03 -16.88
C ASN A 60 -13.68 -5.39 -17.13
N GLY A 61 -13.04 -6.09 -16.18
CA GLY A 61 -11.75 -6.73 -16.42
C GLY A 61 -10.56 -5.79 -16.63
N LYS A 62 -10.57 -4.60 -16.01
CA LYS A 62 -9.43 -3.67 -16.07
C LYS A 62 -8.90 -3.32 -14.67
N PRO A 63 -8.37 -4.30 -13.90
CA PRO A 63 -7.83 -4.05 -12.57
C PRO A 63 -6.73 -2.98 -12.60
N PHE A 64 -5.88 -3.00 -13.60
CA PHE A 64 -4.83 -2.01 -13.82
C PHE A 64 -5.37 -0.57 -13.86
N GLU A 65 -6.38 -0.30 -14.71
CA GLU A 65 -6.97 1.04 -14.86
C GLU A 65 -7.64 1.50 -13.56
N MET A 66 -8.28 0.59 -12.84
CA MET A 66 -8.93 0.91 -11.58
C MET A 66 -7.91 1.30 -10.51
N ILE A 67 -6.86 0.50 -10.31
CA ILE A 67 -5.82 0.79 -9.33
C ILE A 67 -5.10 2.09 -9.70
N ARG A 68 -4.77 2.28 -10.98
CA ARG A 68 -4.15 3.52 -11.46
C ARG A 68 -4.95 4.77 -11.09
N GLN A 69 -6.28 4.71 -11.12
CA GLN A 69 -7.14 5.82 -10.72
C GLN A 69 -7.16 6.08 -9.20
N LEU A 70 -6.88 5.06 -8.39
CA LEU A 70 -6.84 5.20 -6.93
C LEU A 70 -5.57 5.90 -6.41
N TYR A 71 -4.48 5.90 -7.17
CA TYR A 71 -3.23 6.55 -6.73
C TYR A 71 -3.35 8.06 -6.55
N PRO A 72 -3.95 8.82 -7.50
CA PRO A 72 -4.25 10.23 -7.26
C PRO A 72 -5.19 10.45 -6.06
N GLU A 73 -6.16 9.55 -5.82
CA GLU A 73 -7.03 9.64 -4.65
C GLU A 73 -6.26 9.45 -3.34
N CYS A 74 -5.29 8.54 -3.31
CA CYS A 74 -4.41 8.38 -2.15
C CYS A 74 -3.64 9.67 -1.81
N LEU A 75 -3.20 10.44 -2.82
CA LEU A 75 -2.40 11.65 -2.62
C LEU A 75 -3.22 12.93 -2.51
N LEU A 76 -4.26 13.07 -3.33
CA LEU A 76 -5.01 14.31 -3.52
C LEU A 76 -6.40 14.28 -2.86
N GLY A 77 -6.90 13.10 -2.51
CA GLY A 77 -8.11 12.95 -1.71
C GLY A 77 -7.95 13.57 -0.32
N GLU A 78 -9.04 14.09 0.25
CA GLU A 78 -9.01 14.78 1.54
C GLU A 78 -8.37 13.92 2.64
N ARG A 79 -8.73 12.63 2.70
CA ARG A 79 -8.19 11.69 3.69
C ARG A 79 -6.70 11.44 3.45
N GLY A 80 -6.29 11.16 2.21
CA GLY A 80 -4.90 10.90 1.86
C GLY A 80 -3.99 12.09 2.13
N MET A 81 -4.39 13.29 1.71
CA MET A 81 -3.66 14.53 2.03
C MET A 81 -3.51 14.74 3.53
N GLY A 82 -4.57 14.49 4.31
CA GLY A 82 -4.54 14.57 5.77
C GLY A 82 -3.55 13.59 6.37
N ALA A 83 -3.65 12.32 5.99
CA ALA A 83 -2.81 11.24 6.48
C ALA A 83 -1.32 11.46 6.19
N TYR A 84 -0.96 11.81 4.95
CA TYR A 84 0.44 12.06 4.59
C TYR A 84 0.98 13.35 5.18
N ARG A 85 0.17 14.41 5.31
CA ARG A 85 0.57 15.62 6.06
C ARG A 85 0.95 15.27 7.49
N ASP A 86 0.10 14.51 8.19
CA ASP A 86 0.31 14.17 9.58
C ASP A 86 1.51 13.19 9.74
N PHE A 87 1.69 12.27 8.79
CA PHE A 87 2.88 11.43 8.68
C PHE A 87 4.17 12.26 8.54
N LEU A 88 4.20 13.21 7.61
CA LEU A 88 5.38 14.08 7.44
C LEU A 88 5.65 14.93 8.68
N GLN A 89 4.61 15.36 9.40
CA GLN A 89 4.78 16.06 10.68
C GLN A 89 5.41 15.15 11.76
N VAL A 90 5.03 13.87 11.82
CA VAL A 90 5.68 12.89 12.72
C VAL A 90 7.16 12.76 12.39
N LEU A 91 7.53 12.69 11.10
CA LEU A 91 8.92 12.62 10.68
C LEU A 91 9.70 13.89 11.03
N LEU A 92 9.13 15.07 10.79
CA LEU A 92 9.74 16.36 11.12
C LEU A 92 9.94 16.54 12.64
N GLY A 93 9.05 15.99 13.46
CA GLY A 93 9.14 16.01 14.92
C GLY A 93 10.08 14.96 15.51
N ALA A 94 10.59 14.01 14.70
CA ALA A 94 11.44 12.93 15.16
C ALA A 94 12.87 13.44 15.45
N THR A 95 13.29 13.40 16.72
CA THR A 95 14.61 13.84 17.15
C THR A 95 15.57 12.67 17.43
N SER A 96 15.06 11.45 17.50
CA SER A 96 15.81 10.23 17.78
C SER A 96 15.08 9.01 17.21
N GLY A 97 15.76 7.87 17.19
CA GLY A 97 15.22 6.57 16.78
C GLY A 97 14.73 6.49 15.34
N ALA A 98 14.21 5.35 14.96
CA ALA A 98 13.65 5.11 13.65
C ALA A 98 12.11 5.25 13.65
N THR A 99 11.57 5.70 12.54
CA THR A 99 10.14 5.65 12.24
C THR A 99 9.91 4.58 11.18
N LEU A 100 9.09 3.59 11.48
CA LEU A 100 8.58 2.60 10.53
C LEU A 100 7.23 3.08 10.02
N TRP A 101 6.99 3.03 8.72
CA TRP A 101 5.65 3.18 8.17
C TRP A 101 5.27 2.00 7.31
N HIS A 102 4.01 1.64 7.32
CA HIS A 102 3.51 0.49 6.58
C HIS A 102 2.03 0.63 6.19
N CYS A 103 1.61 -0.26 5.33
CA CYS A 103 0.21 -0.60 5.07
C CYS A 103 0.07 -2.12 5.13
N THR A 104 -0.78 -2.74 4.32
CA THR A 104 -0.93 -4.21 4.29
C THR A 104 0.18 -4.89 3.50
N GLU A 105 0.42 -4.47 2.26
CA GLU A 105 1.42 -5.09 1.37
C GLU A 105 2.73 -4.29 1.27
N GLY A 106 2.74 -3.05 1.71
CA GLY A 106 3.92 -2.19 1.67
C GLY A 106 4.18 -1.52 0.33
N LYS A 107 3.48 -1.87 -0.76
CA LYS A 107 3.74 -1.36 -2.11
C LYS A 107 3.01 -0.06 -2.46
N ASP A 108 1.72 0.06 -2.10
CA ASP A 108 0.87 1.18 -2.53
C ASP A 108 0.96 2.35 -1.53
N ARG A 109 0.16 2.34 -0.48
CA ARG A 109 0.08 3.44 0.51
C ARG A 109 1.40 3.73 1.21
N ALA A 110 2.13 2.70 1.61
CA ALA A 110 3.47 2.87 2.19
C ALA A 110 4.50 3.28 1.13
N GLY A 111 4.40 2.76 -0.10
CA GLY A 111 5.23 3.17 -1.23
C GLY A 111 5.04 4.64 -1.56
N LEU A 112 3.80 5.14 -1.61
CA LEU A 112 3.52 6.57 -1.79
C LEU A 112 4.11 7.42 -0.65
N GLY A 113 4.05 6.93 0.60
CA GLY A 113 4.71 7.58 1.73
C GLY A 113 6.23 7.69 1.54
N SER A 114 6.87 6.63 1.02
CA SER A 114 8.30 6.64 0.69
C SER A 114 8.62 7.64 -0.43
N ILE A 115 7.85 7.64 -1.51
CA ILE A 115 7.97 8.59 -2.63
C ILE A 115 7.92 10.04 -2.11
N LEU A 116 6.97 10.38 -1.25
CA LEU A 116 6.84 11.72 -0.69
C LEU A 116 8.04 12.12 0.16
N VAL A 117 8.58 11.21 0.96
CA VAL A 117 9.79 11.46 1.78
C VAL A 117 11.01 11.67 0.90
N GLU A 118 11.24 10.80 -0.07
CA GLU A 118 12.37 10.88 -0.99
C GLU A 118 12.32 12.16 -1.83
N TYR A 119 11.13 12.50 -2.33
CA TYR A 119 10.91 13.74 -3.06
C TYR A 119 11.20 14.97 -2.20
N ALA A 120 10.73 15.00 -0.95
CA ALA A 120 10.99 16.08 0.00
C ALA A 120 12.48 16.23 0.35
N LEU A 121 13.23 15.13 0.30
CA LEU A 121 14.69 15.10 0.52
C LEU A 121 15.49 15.47 -0.74
N GLY A 122 14.83 15.70 -1.88
CA GLY A 122 15.48 16.05 -3.14
C GLY A 122 16.18 14.88 -3.83
N VAL A 123 15.74 13.65 -3.58
CA VAL A 123 16.23 12.46 -4.29
C VAL A 123 15.84 12.58 -5.77
N PRO A 124 16.73 12.27 -6.73
CA PRO A 124 16.40 12.30 -8.14
C PRO A 124 15.23 11.38 -8.50
N GLU A 125 14.34 11.85 -9.38
CA GLU A 125 13.11 11.14 -9.73
C GLU A 125 13.34 9.71 -10.24
N GLU A 126 14.40 9.51 -11.03
CA GLU A 126 14.76 8.18 -11.53
C GLU A 126 15.15 7.20 -10.42
N VAL A 127 15.70 7.70 -9.30
CA VAL A 127 16.04 6.90 -8.11
C VAL A 127 14.77 6.57 -7.34
N ILE A 128 13.88 7.54 -7.11
CA ILE A 128 12.59 7.34 -6.44
C ILE A 128 11.76 6.29 -7.19
N ARG A 129 11.68 6.42 -8.51
CA ARG A 129 10.96 5.45 -9.35
C ARG A 129 11.59 4.06 -9.26
N ALA A 130 12.91 3.96 -9.24
CA ALA A 130 13.61 2.69 -9.13
C ALA A 130 13.37 2.03 -7.75
N ASP A 131 13.38 2.81 -6.66
CA ASP A 131 13.06 2.33 -5.31
C ASP A 131 11.63 1.83 -5.23
N TYR A 132 10.66 2.61 -5.69
CA TYR A 132 9.27 2.18 -5.73
C TYR A 132 9.09 0.84 -6.45
N LEU A 133 9.70 0.66 -7.63
CA LEU A 133 9.62 -0.57 -8.41
C LEU A 133 10.40 -1.73 -7.80
N ALA A 134 11.45 -1.44 -7.00
CA ALA A 134 12.23 -2.46 -6.30
C ALA A 134 11.39 -3.25 -5.27
N THR A 135 10.27 -2.70 -4.82
CA THR A 135 9.27 -3.42 -4.00
C THR A 135 8.89 -4.77 -4.60
N ASN A 136 8.87 -4.88 -5.93
CA ASN A 136 8.53 -6.11 -6.65
C ASN A 136 9.51 -7.27 -6.36
N LEU A 137 10.74 -6.96 -5.98
CA LEU A 137 11.73 -7.98 -5.56
C LEU A 137 11.30 -8.69 -4.27
N PHE A 138 10.62 -7.97 -3.39
CA PHE A 138 10.21 -8.46 -2.08
C PHE A 138 8.81 -9.09 -2.09
N VAL A 139 7.88 -8.55 -2.87
CA VAL A 139 6.51 -9.07 -2.96
C VAL A 139 6.39 -10.30 -3.86
N ARG A 140 7.37 -10.54 -4.75
CA ARG A 140 7.32 -11.59 -5.77
C ARG A 140 6.90 -12.95 -5.23
N THR A 141 7.60 -13.46 -4.22
CA THR A 141 7.34 -14.82 -3.68
C THR A 141 5.94 -14.96 -3.09
N TRP A 142 5.44 -13.89 -2.49
CA TRP A 142 4.08 -13.84 -1.96
C TRP A 142 3.07 -13.75 -3.10
N ALA A 143 3.29 -12.89 -4.09
CA ALA A 143 2.44 -12.70 -5.25
C ALA A 143 2.28 -14.01 -6.06
N GLU A 144 3.40 -14.70 -6.36
CA GLU A 144 3.40 -15.99 -7.05
C GLU A 144 2.58 -17.04 -6.30
N LYS A 145 2.76 -17.17 -4.98
CA LYS A 145 1.97 -18.10 -4.15
C LYS A 145 0.48 -17.76 -4.18
N MET A 146 0.13 -16.49 -4.17
CA MET A 146 -1.25 -16.04 -4.20
C MET A 146 -1.92 -16.31 -5.55
N LEU A 147 -1.21 -16.00 -6.65
CA LEU A 147 -1.65 -16.32 -8.01
C LEU A 147 -1.87 -17.82 -8.21
N ASP A 148 -0.93 -18.65 -7.73
CA ASP A 148 -1.05 -20.11 -7.77
C ASP A 148 -2.27 -20.59 -6.96
N ALA A 149 -2.52 -20.01 -5.79
CA ALA A 149 -3.69 -20.38 -4.98
C ALA A 149 -5.00 -20.02 -5.69
N LEU A 150 -5.09 -18.80 -6.25
CA LEU A 150 -6.25 -18.34 -7.01
C LEU A 150 -6.51 -19.20 -8.26
N ALA A 151 -5.43 -19.59 -8.96
CA ALA A 151 -5.51 -20.48 -10.13
C ALA A 151 -6.06 -21.86 -9.75
N ARG A 152 -5.53 -22.47 -8.67
CA ARG A 152 -5.99 -23.78 -8.17
C ARG A 152 -7.46 -23.79 -7.76
N HIS A 153 -7.97 -22.68 -7.30
CA HIS A 153 -9.38 -22.54 -6.91
C HIS A 153 -10.27 -22.01 -8.04
N HIS A 154 -9.78 -21.97 -9.29
CA HIS A 154 -10.51 -21.49 -10.47
C HIS A 154 -11.04 -20.05 -10.34
N VAL A 155 -10.44 -19.26 -9.44
CA VAL A 155 -10.87 -17.86 -9.21
C VAL A 155 -10.49 -16.96 -10.40
N LEU A 156 -9.41 -17.33 -11.13
CA LEU A 156 -8.89 -16.57 -12.26
C LEU A 156 -9.57 -16.93 -13.59
N GLU A 157 -10.45 -17.93 -13.64
CA GLU A 157 -11.17 -18.28 -14.87
C GLU A 157 -12.01 -17.10 -15.39
N GLY A 158 -11.72 -16.65 -16.63
CA GLY A 158 -12.33 -15.48 -17.24
C GLY A 158 -11.89 -14.14 -16.68
N ALA A 159 -10.80 -14.09 -15.88
CA ALA A 159 -10.07 -12.86 -15.61
C ALA A 159 -9.11 -12.58 -16.78
N ASP A 160 -9.02 -11.31 -17.19
CA ASP A 160 -8.03 -10.88 -18.17
C ASP A 160 -6.61 -10.97 -17.59
N ALA A 161 -5.58 -10.89 -18.45
CA ALA A 161 -4.17 -11.04 -18.12
C ALA A 161 -3.63 -10.03 -17.09
N ASP A 162 -4.43 -9.03 -16.70
CA ASP A 162 -4.01 -7.93 -15.83
C ASP A 162 -4.14 -8.21 -14.32
N VAL A 163 -4.40 -9.45 -13.91
CA VAL A 163 -4.48 -9.80 -12.47
C VAL A 163 -3.17 -9.51 -11.74
N ASP A 164 -2.05 -9.58 -12.43
CA ASP A 164 -0.73 -9.19 -11.94
C ASP A 164 -0.69 -7.73 -11.43
N ALA A 165 -1.51 -6.87 -12.00
CA ALA A 165 -1.65 -5.49 -11.60
C ALA A 165 -2.06 -5.30 -10.12
N LEU A 166 -2.73 -6.30 -9.53
CA LEU A 166 -3.10 -6.30 -8.12
C LEU A 166 -1.92 -6.54 -7.19
N PHE A 167 -0.94 -7.32 -7.67
CA PHE A 167 0.11 -7.87 -6.82
C PHE A 167 1.45 -7.16 -6.97
N TYR A 168 1.67 -6.48 -8.09
CA TYR A 168 2.93 -5.82 -8.39
C TYR A 168 2.79 -4.31 -8.51
N ALA A 169 3.81 -3.59 -8.04
CA ALA A 169 3.96 -2.17 -8.32
C ALA A 169 4.19 -1.96 -9.81
N GLN A 170 3.46 -1.04 -10.42
CA GLN A 170 3.52 -0.74 -11.85
C GLN A 170 4.11 0.66 -12.06
N ARG A 171 4.90 0.82 -13.13
CA ARG A 171 5.47 2.13 -13.47
C ARG A 171 4.37 3.18 -13.66
N GLU A 172 3.29 2.79 -14.31
CA GLU A 172 2.17 3.67 -14.62
C GLU A 172 1.43 4.13 -13.38
N TYR A 173 1.47 3.38 -12.26
CA TYR A 173 0.94 3.82 -10.98
C TYR A 173 1.78 4.98 -10.45
N TYR A 174 3.10 4.83 -10.48
CA TYR A 174 4.03 5.90 -10.12
C TYR A 174 3.83 7.14 -11.01
N ASP A 175 3.79 6.96 -12.34
CA ASP A 175 3.66 8.07 -13.30
C ASP A 175 2.29 8.79 -13.20
N THR A 176 1.32 8.23 -12.48
CA THR A 176 -0.01 8.83 -12.26
C THR A 176 -0.11 9.55 -10.90
N ALA A 177 0.70 9.15 -9.94
CA ALA A 177 0.79 9.75 -8.61
C ALA A 177 1.55 11.07 -8.66
#